data_6bd9fcae0b24afaf83c855e9115fd8d9
#
_entry.id   6bd9fcae0b24afaf83c855e9115fd8d9
#
_cell.length_a   1.000
_cell.length_b   1.000
_cell.length_c   1.000
_cell.angle_alpha   90.00
_cell.angle_beta   90.00
_cell.angle_gamma   90.00
#
_symmetry.space_group_name_H-M   'P 1'
#
loop_
_entity.id
_entity.type
_entity.pdbx_description
1 polymer ?
#
loop_
_entity_poly.entity_id
_entity_poly.type
_entity_poly.pdbx_seq_one_letter_code
_entity_poly.pdbx_strand_id
1 'polypeptide(L)'
;MDGNGRMGRLLITLLLLDRKILQKPLLYISSFFERDRYLYYIRLHRVRTDGDMYGWIKYFLVGVVETAEQALDKLHSILNVKREVESLVNYQFGKRTAKGMCKLNALYENPYIKIDKVVDITGLSFKAASDLVALFVDQNILFIDHYILYEITGQSRNRIFVFKRYLLKFLKN
;
A
#
# COMPACT_ATOMS: atom_id res chain seq x y z
N MET A 1 -22.33 12.15 21.88
CA MET A 1 -23.01 11.43 20.76
C MET A 1 -22.05 11.24 19.59
N ASP A 2 -20.98 10.45 19.78
CA ASP A 2 -19.85 10.51 18.82
C ASP A 2 -19.55 9.21 18.06
N GLY A 3 -20.42 8.22 18.11
CA GLY A 3 -20.23 6.93 17.43
C GLY A 3 -20.99 6.77 16.10
N ASN A 4 -22.12 7.46 15.93
CA ASN A 4 -23.07 7.20 14.85
C ASN A 4 -22.49 7.48 13.44
N GLY A 5 -21.66 8.51 13.30
CA GLY A 5 -21.04 8.84 12.01
C GLY A 5 -20.04 7.79 11.56
N ARG A 6 -19.27 7.21 12.47
CA ARG A 6 -18.34 6.11 12.19
C ARG A 6 -19.09 4.82 11.84
N MET A 7 -20.12 4.50 12.61
CA MET A 7 -20.98 3.34 12.35
C MET A 7 -21.68 3.45 10.99
N GLY A 8 -22.22 4.62 10.64
CA GLY A 8 -22.85 4.86 9.33
C GLY A 8 -21.89 4.66 8.16
N ARG A 9 -20.66 5.17 8.27
CA ARG A 9 -19.63 4.98 7.23
C ARG A 9 -19.20 3.52 7.09
N LEU A 10 -19.07 2.79 8.20
CA LEU A 10 -18.79 1.36 8.19
C LEU A 10 -19.94 0.56 7.53
N LEU A 11 -21.17 0.92 7.85
CA LEU A 11 -22.37 0.29 7.28
C LEU A 11 -22.42 0.42 5.75
N ILE A 12 -22.00 1.57 5.19
CA ILE A 12 -21.90 1.76 3.74
C ILE A 12 -20.97 0.69 3.12
N THR A 13 -19.77 0.52 3.66
CA THR A 13 -18.82 -0.48 3.15
C THR A 13 -19.36 -1.89 3.27
N LEU A 14 -20.00 -2.22 4.40
CA LEU A 14 -20.62 -3.53 4.62
C LEU A 14 -21.76 -3.79 3.63
N LEU A 15 -22.62 -2.81 3.37
CA LEU A 15 -23.70 -2.90 2.39
C LEU A 15 -23.17 -3.15 0.97
N LEU A 16 -22.10 -2.45 0.57
CA LEU A 16 -21.50 -2.63 -0.74
C LEU A 16 -20.86 -4.03 -0.90
N LEU A 17 -20.32 -4.58 0.18
CA LEU A 17 -19.81 -5.97 0.22
C LEU A 17 -20.95 -7.00 0.16
N ASP A 18 -21.99 -6.81 0.98
CA ASP A 18 -23.17 -7.69 1.03
C ASP A 18 -23.87 -7.77 -0.34
N ARG A 19 -24.02 -6.63 -0.99
CA ARG A 19 -24.61 -6.53 -2.35
C ARG A 19 -23.64 -6.96 -3.45
N LYS A 20 -22.44 -7.47 -3.12
CA LYS A 20 -21.40 -7.90 -4.07
C LYS A 20 -20.98 -6.82 -5.08
N ILE A 21 -21.23 -5.55 -4.77
CA ILE A 21 -20.73 -4.40 -5.55
C ILE A 21 -19.21 -4.28 -5.34
N LEU A 22 -18.74 -4.53 -4.11
CA LEU A 22 -17.33 -4.69 -3.80
C LEU A 22 -17.03 -6.16 -3.48
N GLN A 23 -15.90 -6.66 -3.97
CA GLN A 23 -15.39 -7.98 -3.59
C GLN A 23 -14.53 -7.92 -2.33
N LYS A 24 -13.91 -6.78 -2.05
CA LYS A 24 -13.05 -6.52 -0.89
C LYS A 24 -13.28 -5.11 -0.38
N PRO A 25 -13.03 -4.82 0.91
CA PRO A 25 -13.26 -3.49 1.51
C PRO A 25 -12.16 -2.48 1.10
N LEU A 26 -11.94 -2.32 -0.20
CA LEU A 26 -10.87 -1.45 -0.74
C LEU A 26 -11.31 0.01 -0.93
N LEU A 27 -12.62 0.29 -0.87
CA LEU A 27 -13.16 1.63 -1.01
C LEU A 27 -13.18 2.33 0.36
N TYR A 28 -12.21 3.21 0.61
CA TYR A 28 -12.14 3.98 1.86
C TYR A 28 -12.81 5.34 1.72
N ILE A 29 -14.14 5.34 1.53
CA ILE A 29 -14.95 6.56 1.34
C ILE A 29 -14.88 7.51 2.53
N SER A 30 -14.48 7.02 3.71
CA SER A 30 -14.32 7.88 4.89
C SER A 30 -13.30 9.00 4.68
N SER A 31 -12.26 8.77 3.89
CA SER A 31 -11.26 9.80 3.57
C SER A 31 -11.86 10.97 2.80
N PHE A 32 -12.78 10.69 1.89
CA PHE A 32 -13.53 11.75 1.18
C PHE A 32 -14.34 12.61 2.11
N PHE A 33 -15.10 12.01 3.04
CA PHE A 33 -15.92 12.74 4.01
C PHE A 33 -15.09 13.49 5.07
N GLU A 34 -13.89 12.99 5.38
CA GLU A 34 -12.97 13.61 6.33
C GLU A 34 -12.22 14.82 5.75
N ARG A 35 -12.01 14.83 4.43
CA ARG A 35 -11.36 15.94 3.71
C ARG A 35 -12.13 17.25 3.86
N ASP A 36 -13.46 17.19 3.80
CA ASP A 36 -14.36 18.33 4.04
C ASP A 36 -15.53 17.92 4.95
N ARG A 37 -15.23 17.87 6.26
CA ARG A 37 -16.22 17.51 7.28
C ARG A 37 -17.39 18.50 7.32
N TYR A 38 -17.13 19.78 7.05
CA TYR A 38 -18.15 20.81 7.10
C TYR A 38 -19.20 20.58 6.00
N LEU A 39 -18.76 20.37 4.78
CA LEU A 39 -19.65 20.06 3.66
C LEU A 39 -20.42 18.75 3.90
N TYR A 40 -19.76 17.71 4.42
CA TYR A 40 -20.41 16.45 4.80
C TYR A 40 -21.57 16.66 5.78
N TYR A 41 -21.35 17.43 6.84
CA TYR A 41 -22.40 17.70 7.82
C TYR A 41 -23.52 18.59 7.25
N ILE A 42 -23.22 19.59 6.42
CA ILE A 42 -24.24 20.40 5.73
C ILE A 42 -25.11 19.52 4.85
N ARG A 43 -24.52 18.60 4.07
CA ARG A 43 -25.30 17.70 3.21
C ARG A 43 -26.23 16.80 4.02
N LEU A 44 -25.75 16.23 5.12
CA LEU A 44 -26.60 15.44 6.03
C LEU A 44 -27.71 16.28 6.69
N HIS A 45 -27.39 17.51 7.08
CA HIS A 45 -28.36 18.42 7.70
C HIS A 45 -29.50 18.74 6.72
N ARG A 46 -29.18 19.08 5.47
CA ARG A 46 -30.17 19.36 4.42
C ARG A 46 -31.10 18.20 4.11
N VAL A 47 -30.63 16.96 4.22
CA VAL A 47 -31.53 15.79 4.12
C VAL A 47 -32.64 15.87 5.18
N ARG A 48 -32.28 16.29 6.41
CA ARG A 48 -33.20 16.32 7.53
C ARG A 48 -34.12 17.57 7.52
N THR A 49 -33.59 18.73 7.12
CA THR A 49 -34.33 20.00 7.15
C THR A 49 -35.14 20.26 5.88
N ASP A 50 -34.55 19.98 4.74
CA ASP A 50 -35.05 20.36 3.42
C ASP A 50 -35.51 19.15 2.59
N GLY A 51 -35.32 17.92 3.09
CA GLY A 51 -35.60 16.70 2.34
C GLY A 51 -34.64 16.47 1.15
N ASP A 52 -33.47 17.18 1.10
CA ASP A 52 -32.55 17.15 -0.02
C ASP A 52 -31.75 15.82 -0.10
N MET A 53 -32.47 14.72 -0.29
CA MET A 53 -31.90 13.39 -0.51
C MET A 53 -31.11 13.32 -1.83
N TYR A 54 -31.58 14.04 -2.87
CA TYR A 54 -30.92 14.07 -4.16
C TYR A 54 -29.50 14.69 -4.06
N GLY A 55 -29.38 15.83 -3.39
CA GLY A 55 -28.09 16.47 -3.16
C GLY A 55 -27.13 15.62 -2.35
N TRP A 56 -27.65 14.85 -1.38
CA TRP A 56 -26.86 13.89 -0.61
C TRP A 56 -26.37 12.74 -1.47
N ILE A 57 -27.24 12.09 -2.26
CA ILE A 57 -26.88 10.98 -3.14
C ILE A 57 -25.83 11.42 -4.16
N LYS A 58 -26.01 12.57 -4.78
CA LYS A 58 -25.04 13.15 -5.73
C LYS A 58 -23.66 13.34 -5.08
N TYR A 59 -23.62 13.95 -3.89
CA TYR A 59 -22.38 14.15 -3.13
C TYR A 59 -21.69 12.80 -2.79
N PHE A 60 -22.49 11.82 -2.35
CA PHE A 60 -22.00 10.48 -2.04
C PHE A 60 -21.39 9.79 -3.28
N LEU A 61 -22.07 9.83 -4.43
CA LEU A 61 -21.60 9.21 -5.67
C LEU A 61 -20.32 9.87 -6.18
N VAL A 62 -20.19 11.19 -6.07
CA VAL A 62 -18.93 11.90 -6.37
C VAL A 62 -17.82 11.38 -5.46
N GLY A 63 -18.07 11.21 -4.18
CA GLY A 63 -17.10 10.63 -3.24
C GLY A 63 -16.68 9.21 -3.59
N VAL A 64 -17.63 8.38 -4.07
CA VAL A 64 -17.32 7.01 -4.53
C VAL A 64 -16.38 7.06 -5.74
N VAL A 65 -16.70 7.90 -6.75
CA VAL A 65 -15.88 8.02 -7.96
C VAL A 65 -14.47 8.50 -7.62
N GLU A 66 -14.33 9.62 -6.91
CA GLU A 66 -13.02 10.16 -6.54
C GLU A 66 -12.18 9.17 -5.72
N THR A 67 -12.80 8.46 -4.78
CA THR A 67 -12.10 7.49 -3.96
C THR A 67 -11.66 6.26 -4.78
N ALA A 68 -12.49 5.83 -5.74
CA ALA A 68 -12.15 4.73 -6.63
C ALA A 68 -10.99 5.10 -7.57
N GLU A 69 -11.00 6.30 -8.14
CA GLU A 69 -9.91 6.81 -8.99
C GLU A 69 -8.59 6.88 -8.21
N GLN A 70 -8.59 7.44 -7.01
CA GLN A 70 -7.41 7.47 -6.13
C GLN A 70 -6.89 6.06 -5.80
N ALA A 71 -7.78 5.11 -5.56
CA ALA A 71 -7.40 3.72 -5.30
C ALA A 71 -6.76 3.07 -6.55
N LEU A 72 -7.28 3.33 -7.74
CA LEU A 72 -6.72 2.86 -9.02
C LEU A 72 -5.33 3.46 -9.27
N ASP A 73 -5.15 4.76 -9.08
CA ASP A 73 -3.85 5.42 -9.25
C ASP A 73 -2.81 4.87 -8.29
N LYS A 74 -3.21 4.65 -7.03
CA LYS A 74 -2.36 4.02 -6.02
C LYS A 74 -1.96 2.60 -6.44
N LEU A 75 -2.91 1.79 -6.90
CA LEU A 75 -2.66 0.44 -7.40
C LEU A 75 -1.71 0.43 -8.60
N HIS A 76 -1.93 1.30 -9.59
CA HIS A 76 -1.05 1.44 -10.75
C HIS A 76 0.39 1.80 -10.31
N SER A 77 0.53 2.72 -9.36
CA SER A 77 1.83 3.11 -8.84
C SER A 77 2.57 1.96 -8.13
N ILE A 78 1.84 1.10 -7.41
CA ILE A 78 2.38 -0.10 -6.76
C ILE A 78 2.81 -1.13 -7.81
N LEU A 79 1.96 -1.39 -8.80
CA LEU A 79 2.26 -2.34 -9.88
C LEU A 79 3.46 -1.90 -10.72
N ASN A 80 3.63 -0.60 -10.96
CA ASN A 80 4.80 -0.07 -11.64
C ASN A 80 6.09 -0.32 -10.85
N VAL A 81 6.09 -0.01 -9.53
CA VAL A 81 7.24 -0.34 -8.65
C VAL A 81 7.54 -1.83 -8.69
N LYS A 82 6.50 -2.68 -8.64
CA LYS A 82 6.66 -4.14 -8.72
C LYS A 82 7.35 -4.56 -10.00
N ARG A 83 6.85 -4.14 -11.17
CA ARG A 83 7.41 -4.47 -12.49
C ARG A 83 8.87 -4.02 -12.64
N GLU A 84 9.16 -2.80 -12.23
CA GLU A 84 10.51 -2.25 -12.29
C GLU A 84 11.49 -3.07 -11.44
N VAL A 85 11.14 -3.36 -10.20
CA VAL A 85 12.02 -4.11 -9.29
C VAL A 85 12.18 -5.56 -9.73
N GLU A 86 11.11 -6.22 -10.19
CA GLU A 86 11.18 -7.58 -10.74
C GLU A 86 12.09 -7.63 -11.99
N SER A 87 11.97 -6.63 -12.85
CA SER A 87 12.86 -6.52 -14.03
C SER A 87 14.33 -6.36 -13.62
N LEU A 88 14.61 -5.52 -12.62
CA LEU A 88 15.96 -5.33 -12.09
C LEU A 88 16.54 -6.63 -11.51
N VAL A 89 15.77 -7.34 -10.69
CA VAL A 89 16.19 -8.63 -10.12
C VAL A 89 16.46 -9.65 -11.21
N ASN A 90 15.61 -9.73 -12.23
CA ASN A 90 15.80 -10.65 -13.35
C ASN A 90 17.04 -10.33 -14.18
N TYR A 91 17.33 -9.05 -14.40
CA TYR A 91 18.45 -8.63 -15.23
C TYR A 91 19.80 -8.74 -14.50
N GLN A 92 19.86 -8.40 -13.20
CA GLN A 92 21.13 -8.18 -12.51
C GLN A 92 21.56 -9.33 -11.60
N PHE A 93 20.66 -10.18 -11.14
CA PHE A 93 20.98 -11.19 -10.12
C PHE A 93 21.54 -12.48 -10.68
N GLY A 94 21.52 -12.70 -12.00
CA GLY A 94 22.10 -13.87 -12.68
C GLY A 94 21.65 -15.18 -12.03
N LYS A 95 22.58 -16.01 -11.58
CA LYS A 95 22.28 -17.30 -10.91
C LYS A 95 21.48 -17.16 -9.60
N ARG A 96 21.43 -15.96 -9.00
CA ARG A 96 20.70 -15.69 -7.75
C ARG A 96 19.29 -15.16 -7.98
N THR A 97 18.84 -14.98 -9.22
CA THR A 97 17.52 -14.46 -9.58
C THR A 97 16.38 -15.18 -8.87
N ALA A 98 16.35 -16.51 -8.90
CA ALA A 98 15.29 -17.29 -8.26
C ALA A 98 15.19 -17.03 -6.75
N LYS A 99 16.32 -16.96 -6.04
CA LYS A 99 16.34 -16.63 -4.60
C LYS A 99 16.04 -15.16 -4.35
N GLY A 100 16.46 -14.27 -5.25
CA GLY A 100 16.10 -12.84 -5.23
C GLY A 100 14.59 -12.63 -5.37
N MET A 101 13.94 -13.30 -6.31
CA MET A 101 12.48 -13.26 -6.50
C MET A 101 11.72 -13.82 -5.30
N CYS A 102 12.20 -14.91 -4.70
CA CYS A 102 11.61 -15.47 -3.48
C CYS A 102 11.61 -14.45 -2.33
N LYS A 103 12.74 -13.76 -2.12
CA LYS A 103 12.88 -12.67 -1.14
C LYS A 103 11.98 -11.49 -1.50
N LEU A 104 11.92 -11.09 -2.77
CA LEU A 104 11.12 -9.96 -3.22
C LEU A 104 9.62 -10.21 -2.98
N ASN A 105 9.13 -11.43 -3.22
CA ASN A 105 7.74 -11.79 -2.92
C ASN A 105 7.42 -11.65 -1.43
N ALA A 106 8.32 -12.06 -0.55
CA ALA A 106 8.16 -11.85 0.88
C ALA A 106 8.14 -10.37 1.28
N LEU A 107 8.88 -9.51 0.56
CA LEU A 107 8.87 -8.06 0.79
C LEU A 107 7.57 -7.37 0.33
N TYR A 108 6.83 -7.95 -0.60
CA TYR A 108 5.49 -7.47 -0.95
C TYR A 108 4.46 -7.77 0.14
N GLU A 109 4.64 -8.85 0.90
CA GLU A 109 3.79 -9.19 2.05
C GLU A 109 4.16 -8.37 3.29
N ASN A 110 5.47 -8.25 3.55
CA ASN A 110 6.01 -7.44 4.64
C ASN A 110 7.22 -6.64 4.15
N PRO A 111 7.11 -5.31 4.02
CA PRO A 111 8.19 -4.47 3.50
C PRO A 111 9.41 -4.35 4.42
N TYR A 112 9.39 -4.95 5.61
CA TYR A 112 10.52 -5.03 6.53
C TYR A 112 11.08 -6.44 6.58
N ILE A 113 12.41 -6.58 6.50
CA ILE A 113 13.05 -7.88 6.53
C ILE A 113 14.38 -7.85 7.32
N LYS A 114 14.66 -8.96 8.03
CA LYS A 114 15.95 -9.25 8.66
C LYS A 114 16.67 -10.34 7.85
N ILE A 115 18.01 -10.46 8.03
CA ILE A 115 18.80 -11.48 7.34
C ILE A 115 18.35 -12.90 7.72
N ASP A 116 18.02 -13.15 9.00
CA ASP A 116 17.53 -14.46 9.46
C ASP A 116 16.26 -14.88 8.72
N LYS A 117 15.34 -13.93 8.50
CA LYS A 117 14.12 -14.21 7.71
C LYS A 117 14.44 -14.55 6.25
N VAL A 118 15.49 -13.96 5.67
CA VAL A 118 15.96 -14.32 4.33
C VAL A 118 16.54 -15.74 4.31
N VAL A 119 17.26 -16.14 5.36
CA VAL A 119 17.74 -17.53 5.53
C VAL A 119 16.57 -18.50 5.51
N ASP A 120 15.53 -18.23 6.34
CA ASP A 120 14.33 -19.08 6.44
C ASP A 120 13.61 -19.25 5.09
N ILE A 121 13.42 -18.14 4.37
CA ILE A 121 12.65 -18.12 3.12
C ILE A 121 13.43 -18.76 1.97
N THR A 122 14.75 -18.56 1.92
CA THR A 122 15.56 -18.95 0.77
C THR A 122 16.32 -20.26 0.97
N GLY A 123 16.47 -20.72 2.21
CA GLY A 123 17.31 -21.87 2.58
C GLY A 123 18.82 -21.64 2.37
N LEU A 124 19.25 -20.38 2.27
CA LEU A 124 20.65 -20.02 2.13
C LEU A 124 21.37 -20.00 3.48
N SER A 125 22.70 -20.17 3.48
CA SER A 125 23.50 -19.87 4.67
C SER A 125 23.41 -18.39 5.02
N PHE A 126 23.65 -18.04 6.29
CA PHE A 126 23.60 -16.64 6.76
C PHE A 126 24.48 -15.69 5.92
N LYS A 127 25.70 -16.13 5.56
CA LYS A 127 26.60 -15.37 4.69
C LYS A 127 25.98 -15.15 3.30
N ALA A 128 25.47 -16.20 2.66
CA ALA A 128 24.86 -16.10 1.33
C ALA A 128 23.57 -15.26 1.35
N ALA A 129 22.78 -15.34 2.44
CA ALA A 129 21.61 -14.48 2.64
C ALA A 129 22.01 -13.02 2.85
N SER A 130 23.07 -12.73 3.61
CA SER A 130 23.63 -11.40 3.78
C SER A 130 24.11 -10.81 2.44
N ASP A 131 24.84 -11.60 1.64
CA ASP A 131 25.30 -11.21 0.30
C ASP A 131 24.12 -10.95 -0.65
N LEU A 132 23.04 -11.75 -0.54
CA LEU A 132 21.81 -11.50 -1.29
C LEU A 132 21.11 -10.22 -0.86
N VAL A 133 21.09 -9.89 0.45
CA VAL A 133 20.57 -8.61 0.93
C VAL A 133 21.40 -7.45 0.43
N ALA A 134 22.74 -7.58 0.43
CA ALA A 134 23.65 -6.57 -0.09
C ALA A 134 23.35 -6.21 -1.55
N LEU A 135 23.03 -7.19 -2.40
CA LEU A 135 22.62 -6.93 -3.79
C LEU A 135 21.36 -6.03 -3.90
N PHE A 136 20.46 -6.08 -2.95
CA PHE A 136 19.27 -5.20 -2.93
C PHE A 136 19.58 -3.81 -2.36
N VAL A 137 20.64 -3.67 -1.56
CA VAL A 137 21.08 -2.39 -0.97
C VAL A 137 22.05 -1.67 -1.90
N ASP A 138 22.93 -2.43 -2.59
CA ASP A 138 24.12 -1.92 -3.32
C ASP A 138 23.82 -1.65 -4.81
N GLN A 139 22.55 -1.61 -5.21
CA GLN A 139 22.17 -1.37 -6.59
C GLN A 139 22.45 0.09 -6.98
N ASN A 140 23.73 0.39 -7.16
CA ASN A 140 24.24 1.58 -7.84
C ASN A 140 23.90 1.49 -9.34
N ILE A 141 22.62 1.56 -9.70
CA ILE A 141 22.21 1.65 -11.08
C ILE A 141 22.33 3.11 -11.50
N LEU A 142 23.36 3.38 -12.29
CA LEU A 142 23.59 4.59 -13.05
C LEU A 142 22.26 5.27 -13.43
N PHE A 143 21.92 6.36 -12.77
CA PHE A 143 20.93 7.37 -13.12
C PHE A 143 19.74 7.65 -12.23
N ILE A 144 19.36 6.81 -11.24
CA ILE A 144 18.24 7.18 -10.36
C ILE A 144 18.47 6.56 -8.96
N ASP A 145 18.06 7.24 -7.88
CA ASP A 145 18.05 6.79 -6.47
C ASP A 145 17.28 5.48 -6.26
N HIS A 146 17.85 4.33 -6.63
CA HIS A 146 17.16 3.05 -6.69
C HIS A 146 17.68 2.00 -5.73
N TYR A 147 17.88 2.38 -4.48
CA TYR A 147 17.98 1.36 -3.44
C TYR A 147 16.63 0.64 -3.32
N ILE A 148 16.59 -0.66 -3.58
CA ILE A 148 15.40 -1.47 -3.30
C ILE A 148 15.21 -1.55 -1.79
N LEU A 149 16.29 -1.81 -1.05
CA LEU A 149 16.29 -1.91 0.41
C LEU A 149 17.15 -0.83 1.05
N TYR A 150 16.66 -0.29 2.16
CA TYR A 150 17.39 0.63 3.05
C TYR A 150 17.57 -0.03 4.40
N GLU A 151 18.78 0.01 4.93
CA GLU A 151 19.06 -0.36 6.32
C GLU A 151 18.62 0.79 7.23
N ILE A 152 17.86 0.48 8.30
CA ILE A 152 17.22 1.50 9.14
C ILE A 152 17.68 1.48 10.60
N THR A 153 18.48 0.50 11.01
CA THR A 153 18.89 0.34 12.42
C THR A 153 20.25 0.95 12.76
N GLY A 154 21.13 1.14 11.76
CA GLY A 154 22.51 1.60 11.97
C GLY A 154 23.37 0.64 12.79
N GLN A 155 22.93 -0.63 12.95
CA GLN A 155 23.59 -1.61 13.81
C GLN A 155 24.46 -2.57 13.00
N SER A 156 25.53 -3.11 13.63
CA SER A 156 26.36 -4.15 13.03
C SER A 156 25.68 -5.54 13.06
N ARG A 157 24.77 -5.77 14.03
CA ARG A 157 23.99 -7.02 14.20
C ARG A 157 22.50 -6.71 14.22
N ASN A 158 21.67 -7.72 13.93
CA ASN A 158 20.20 -7.61 13.91
C ASN A 158 19.68 -6.49 13.01
N ARG A 159 20.37 -6.22 11.90
CA ARG A 159 20.00 -5.20 10.95
C ARG A 159 18.60 -5.44 10.37
N ILE A 160 17.82 -4.36 10.29
CA ILE A 160 16.50 -4.36 9.66
C ILE A 160 16.58 -3.54 8.38
N PHE A 161 16.05 -4.11 7.32
CA PHE A 161 15.99 -3.49 6.01
C PHE A 161 14.54 -3.22 5.63
N VAL A 162 14.28 -2.08 4.97
CA VAL A 162 12.94 -1.67 4.56
C VAL A 162 12.89 -1.45 3.05
N PHE A 163 11.83 -1.96 2.42
CA PHE A 163 11.50 -1.65 1.04
C PHE A 163 10.76 -0.30 0.97
N LYS A 164 11.52 0.78 1.18
CA LYS A 164 11.00 2.14 1.36
C LYS A 164 10.15 2.61 0.20
N ARG A 165 10.61 2.38 -1.05
CA ARG A 165 9.91 2.81 -2.26
C ARG A 165 8.52 2.20 -2.38
N TYR A 166 8.39 0.91 -2.05
CA TYR A 166 7.12 0.20 -2.01
C TYR A 166 6.24 0.72 -0.86
N LEU A 167 6.80 0.82 0.34
CA LEU A 167 6.09 1.29 1.53
C LEU A 167 5.52 2.71 1.36
N LEU A 168 6.27 3.62 0.74
CA LEU A 168 5.84 5.00 0.50
C LEU A 168 4.60 5.10 -0.41
N LYS A 169 4.30 4.07 -1.23
CA LYS A 169 3.07 4.04 -2.04
C LYS A 169 1.81 3.86 -1.21
N PHE A 170 1.93 3.29 -0.01
CA PHE A 170 0.81 3.14 0.93
C PHE A 170 0.66 4.36 1.85
N LEU A 171 1.76 5.07 2.14
CA LEU A 171 1.78 6.18 3.10
C LEU A 171 1.45 7.55 2.47
N LYS A 172 1.61 7.71 1.16
CA LYS A 172 1.19 8.94 0.47
C LYS A 172 -0.33 8.93 0.31
N ASN A 173 -0.99 9.79 1.08
CA ASN A 173 -2.36 10.23 0.84
C ASN A 173 -2.39 11.26 -0.27
#